data_e7980e94e73aad464bf046c4b82d27e6
#
_entry.id   e7980e94e73aad464bf046c4b82d27e6
#
_cell.length_a   1.000
_cell.length_b   1.000
_cell.length_c   1.000
_cell.angle_alpha   90.00
_cell.angle_beta   90.00
_cell.angle_gamma   90.00
#
_symmetry.space_group_name_H-M   'P 1'
#
loop_
_entity.id
_entity.type
_entity.pdbx_description
1 polymer ?
#
loop_
_entity_poly.entity_id
_entity_poly.type
_entity_poly.pdbx_seq_one_letter_code
_entity_poly.pdbx_strand_id
1 'polypeptide(L)'
;MDTSDEWIRKRTGIHQRHFAEDGQGVGELGARAAERAIEDAGIDPTEIDFILFATMTPDHLFPGSGPLVAERLGISGVPALDIRQQCASFPFALEVANGLIASGAARTILFVAADTHASLMPFRDWDVVRGNVSRTIPREDFERATAHRGIAVIFGDGASAVIFRATDREGAGLLRSELRSDGGRADHIFIPMGFSRLPFNDPELAASDAHLPQMKGGNLLKAAVRELSELARAVMEQEGIGPEEVDLFIAHQANQRINDAVAAALKLSPERIPSNIARYGNTSSATIGILLDELRHEGRIQEGDLLCFLALGAGLHAGASLFRY
;
A
#
# COMPACT_ATOMS: atom_id res chain seq x y z
N MET A 1 -7.78 2.34 25.16
CA MET A 1 -6.35 2.23 24.78
C MET A 1 -5.58 3.36 25.44
N ASP A 2 -4.47 3.05 26.12
CA ASP A 2 -3.58 4.03 26.75
C ASP A 2 -2.71 4.72 25.71
N THR A 3 -3.21 5.85 25.18
CA THR A 3 -2.56 6.67 24.16
C THR A 3 -3.15 8.08 24.14
N SER A 4 -2.49 8.99 23.43
CA SER A 4 -2.99 10.34 23.15
C SER A 4 -2.72 10.72 21.69
N ASP A 5 -3.46 11.71 21.19
CA ASP A 5 -3.24 12.29 19.86
C ASP A 5 -1.80 12.79 19.71
N GLU A 6 -1.27 13.50 20.71
CA GLU A 6 0.12 13.96 20.73
C GLU A 6 1.12 12.78 20.63
N TRP A 7 0.87 11.69 21.38
CA TRP A 7 1.72 10.50 21.36
C TRP A 7 1.74 9.85 19.97
N ILE A 8 0.57 9.75 19.31
CA ILE A 8 0.43 9.18 17.97
C ILE A 8 1.17 10.04 16.95
N ARG A 9 0.86 11.34 16.89
CA ARG A 9 1.48 12.29 15.95
C ARG A 9 3.00 12.31 16.05
N LYS A 10 3.53 12.41 17.27
CA LYS A 10 4.98 12.44 17.50
C LYS A 10 5.70 11.17 17.03
N ARG A 11 5.04 10.01 17.06
CA ARG A 11 5.64 8.72 16.70
C ARG A 11 5.43 8.29 15.26
N THR A 12 4.37 8.74 14.65
CA THR A 12 3.93 8.24 13.35
C THR A 12 3.76 9.33 12.30
N GLY A 13 3.52 10.57 12.70
CA GLY A 13 3.06 11.65 11.83
C GLY A 13 1.57 11.58 11.48
N ILE A 14 0.84 10.58 11.98
CA ILE A 14 -0.57 10.33 11.64
C ILE A 14 -1.49 11.17 12.53
N HIS A 15 -2.41 11.91 11.89
CA HIS A 15 -3.44 12.68 12.57
C HIS A 15 -4.79 11.98 12.53
N GLN A 16 -5.11 11.30 11.43
CA GLN A 16 -6.35 10.55 11.27
C GLN A 16 -6.15 9.28 10.43
N ARG A 17 -7.07 8.35 10.53
CA ARG A 17 -7.23 7.15 9.72
C ARG A 17 -8.68 7.08 9.31
N HIS A 18 -8.94 6.43 8.17
CA HIS A 18 -10.27 6.17 7.66
C HIS A 18 -10.52 4.67 7.71
N PHE A 19 -11.75 4.30 8.00
CA PHE A 19 -12.19 2.91 7.99
C PHE A 19 -13.46 2.81 7.15
N ALA A 20 -13.52 1.77 6.33
CA ALA A 20 -14.69 1.45 5.52
C ALA A 20 -15.93 1.20 6.40
N GLU A 21 -17.09 1.38 5.84
CA GLU A 21 -18.34 1.01 6.49
C GLU A 21 -18.45 -0.50 6.64
N ASP A 22 -19.30 -0.95 7.55
CA ASP A 22 -19.51 -2.38 7.78
C ASP A 22 -20.06 -3.04 6.50
N GLY A 23 -19.40 -4.12 6.09
CA GLY A 23 -19.74 -4.85 4.87
C GLY A 23 -19.09 -4.32 3.59
N GLN A 24 -18.38 -3.20 3.63
CA GLN A 24 -17.58 -2.74 2.49
C GLN A 24 -16.25 -3.47 2.43
N GLY A 25 -16.04 -4.22 1.36
CA GLY A 25 -14.81 -4.95 1.11
C GLY A 25 -13.87 -4.24 0.13
N VAL A 26 -12.69 -4.83 -0.07
CA VAL A 26 -11.67 -4.28 -0.97
C VAL A 26 -12.11 -4.31 -2.44
N GLY A 27 -12.96 -5.26 -2.84
CA GLY A 27 -13.52 -5.31 -4.19
C GLY A 27 -14.41 -4.11 -4.49
N GLU A 28 -15.20 -3.64 -3.52
CA GLU A 28 -16.02 -2.43 -3.68
C GLU A 28 -15.16 -1.16 -3.67
N LEU A 29 -14.28 -1.02 -2.68
CA LEU A 29 -13.39 0.15 -2.60
C LEU A 29 -12.48 0.25 -3.82
N GLY A 30 -11.94 -0.89 -4.26
CA GLY A 30 -11.09 -0.99 -5.45
C GLY A 30 -11.83 -0.64 -6.73
N ALA A 31 -13.09 -1.08 -6.89
CA ALA A 31 -13.92 -0.74 -8.04
C ALA A 31 -14.18 0.78 -8.12
N ARG A 32 -14.50 1.42 -7.00
CA ARG A 32 -14.68 2.89 -6.95
C ARG A 32 -13.41 3.65 -7.32
N ALA A 33 -12.24 3.16 -6.88
CA ALA A 33 -10.97 3.74 -7.29
C ALA A 33 -10.69 3.51 -8.77
N ALA A 34 -11.01 2.33 -9.30
CA ALA A 34 -10.87 1.97 -10.70
C ALA A 34 -11.76 2.82 -11.61
N GLU A 35 -13.04 3.05 -11.25
CA GLU A 35 -13.96 3.94 -11.99
C GLU A 35 -13.35 5.34 -12.16
N ARG A 36 -12.78 5.90 -11.09
CA ARG A 36 -12.11 7.21 -11.13
C ARG A 36 -10.87 7.20 -12.02
N ALA A 37 -10.05 6.15 -11.94
CA ALA A 37 -8.85 6.03 -12.76
C ALA A 37 -9.18 5.88 -14.26
N ILE A 38 -10.26 5.16 -14.60
CA ILE A 38 -10.78 4.99 -15.95
C ILE A 38 -11.29 6.34 -16.51
N GLU A 39 -12.09 7.06 -15.70
CA GLU A 39 -12.60 8.39 -16.04
C GLU A 39 -11.45 9.38 -16.26
N ASP A 40 -10.47 9.43 -15.36
CA ASP A 40 -9.30 10.30 -15.44
C ASP A 40 -8.40 9.97 -16.63
N ALA A 41 -8.25 8.70 -16.98
CA ALA A 41 -7.52 8.25 -18.16
C ALA A 41 -8.30 8.51 -19.46
N GLY A 42 -9.59 8.83 -19.41
CA GLY A 42 -10.45 9.07 -20.57
C GLY A 42 -10.60 7.85 -21.47
N ILE A 43 -10.62 6.63 -20.90
CA ILE A 43 -10.74 5.38 -21.66
C ILE A 43 -12.10 4.71 -21.42
N ASP A 44 -12.50 3.86 -22.38
CA ASP A 44 -13.63 2.96 -22.14
C ASP A 44 -13.16 1.76 -21.29
N PRO A 45 -13.95 1.30 -20.29
CA PRO A 45 -13.61 0.12 -19.49
C PRO A 45 -13.26 -1.13 -20.33
N THR A 46 -13.82 -1.26 -21.53
CA THR A 46 -13.54 -2.38 -22.46
C THR A 46 -12.16 -2.33 -23.10
N GLU A 47 -11.43 -1.21 -22.96
CA GLU A 47 -10.02 -1.12 -23.39
C GLU A 47 -9.06 -1.80 -22.40
N ILE A 48 -9.52 -2.12 -21.19
CA ILE A 48 -8.72 -2.84 -20.20
C ILE A 48 -8.63 -4.30 -20.62
N ASP A 49 -7.42 -4.77 -20.80
CA ASP A 49 -7.13 -6.13 -21.25
C ASP A 49 -6.43 -6.99 -20.18
N PHE A 50 -6.07 -6.38 -19.03
CA PHE A 50 -5.53 -7.09 -17.89
C PHE A 50 -5.81 -6.34 -16.57
N ILE A 51 -6.09 -7.07 -15.49
CA ILE A 51 -6.25 -6.51 -14.13
C ILE A 51 -5.16 -7.05 -13.22
N LEU A 52 -4.41 -6.16 -12.55
CA LEU A 52 -3.56 -6.46 -11.40
C LEU A 52 -4.25 -5.97 -10.15
N PHE A 53 -4.42 -6.82 -9.15
CA PHE A 53 -5.01 -6.43 -7.88
C PHE A 53 -4.03 -6.70 -6.73
N ALA A 54 -3.78 -5.71 -5.88
CA ALA A 54 -2.93 -5.83 -4.71
C ALA A 54 -3.74 -5.69 -3.44
N THR A 55 -3.73 -6.72 -2.60
CA THR A 55 -4.34 -6.67 -1.27
C THR A 55 -3.72 -7.70 -0.32
N MET A 56 -3.73 -7.40 0.97
CA MET A 56 -3.46 -8.36 2.03
C MET A 56 -4.73 -8.75 2.80
N THR A 57 -5.85 -8.08 2.52
CA THR A 57 -7.14 -8.22 3.21
C THR A 57 -8.28 -8.49 2.22
N PRO A 58 -8.19 -9.57 1.41
CA PRO A 58 -9.18 -9.83 0.37
C PRO A 58 -10.58 -10.07 0.96
N ASP A 59 -11.62 -9.77 0.19
CA ASP A 59 -13.03 -10.04 0.58
C ASP A 59 -13.26 -11.52 0.92
N HIS A 60 -12.58 -12.40 0.21
CA HIS A 60 -12.63 -13.84 0.38
C HIS A 60 -11.23 -14.43 0.39
N LEU A 61 -11.03 -15.55 1.08
CA LEU A 61 -9.77 -16.29 0.99
C LEU A 61 -9.52 -16.79 -0.43
N PHE A 62 -10.58 -17.11 -1.16
CA PHE A 62 -10.67 -17.35 -2.60
C PHE A 62 -12.14 -17.15 -3.04
N PRO A 63 -12.45 -16.67 -4.27
CA PRO A 63 -11.50 -16.25 -5.31
C PRO A 63 -10.72 -14.99 -4.91
N GLY A 64 -9.79 -14.55 -5.78
CA GLY A 64 -9.10 -13.27 -5.65
C GLY A 64 -10.04 -12.08 -5.83
N SER A 65 -9.55 -10.88 -5.51
CA SER A 65 -10.34 -9.65 -5.59
C SER A 65 -10.38 -9.02 -6.98
N GLY A 66 -9.41 -9.33 -7.85
CA GLY A 66 -9.39 -8.83 -9.23
C GLY A 66 -10.65 -9.16 -10.02
N PRO A 67 -11.15 -10.42 -10.02
CA PRO A 67 -12.42 -10.77 -10.68
C PRO A 67 -13.63 -10.04 -10.11
N LEU A 68 -13.65 -9.70 -8.81
CA LEU A 68 -14.74 -8.95 -8.19
C LEU A 68 -14.79 -7.49 -8.68
N VAL A 69 -13.62 -6.90 -8.91
CA VAL A 69 -13.52 -5.56 -9.53
C VAL A 69 -13.98 -5.62 -10.98
N ALA A 70 -13.56 -6.61 -11.77
CA ALA A 70 -13.98 -6.78 -13.16
C ALA A 70 -15.51 -6.87 -13.28
N GLU A 71 -16.14 -7.67 -12.41
CA GLU A 71 -17.61 -7.81 -12.37
C GLU A 71 -18.30 -6.48 -12.08
N ARG A 72 -17.83 -5.71 -11.09
CA ARG A 72 -18.40 -4.41 -10.72
C ARG A 72 -18.24 -3.36 -11.83
N LEU A 73 -17.15 -3.41 -12.57
CA LEU A 73 -16.91 -2.53 -13.72
C LEU A 73 -17.66 -2.97 -15.00
N GLY A 74 -18.35 -4.12 -14.96
CA GLY A 74 -19.01 -4.68 -16.14
C GLY A 74 -18.05 -5.24 -17.19
N ILE A 75 -16.80 -5.51 -16.82
CA ILE A 75 -15.76 -6.07 -17.69
C ILE A 75 -15.79 -7.59 -17.57
N SER A 76 -15.86 -8.30 -18.68
CA SER A 76 -15.86 -9.76 -18.70
C SER A 76 -14.75 -10.34 -19.58
N GLY A 77 -14.24 -11.51 -19.20
CA GLY A 77 -13.24 -12.23 -19.99
C GLY A 77 -11.83 -11.64 -19.89
N VAL A 78 -11.59 -10.66 -19.03
CA VAL A 78 -10.29 -10.06 -18.78
C VAL A 78 -9.53 -10.89 -17.74
N PRO A 79 -8.28 -11.30 -18.00
CA PRO A 79 -7.46 -11.98 -17.01
C PRO A 79 -7.17 -11.05 -15.82
N ALA A 80 -7.22 -11.62 -14.61
CA ALA A 80 -6.91 -10.92 -13.39
C ALA A 80 -5.87 -11.68 -12.56
N LEU A 81 -4.90 -10.97 -12.02
CA LEU A 81 -3.85 -11.49 -11.15
C LEU A 81 -3.82 -10.72 -9.84
N ASP A 82 -4.06 -11.43 -8.74
CA ASP A 82 -3.90 -10.85 -7.41
C ASP A 82 -2.46 -11.05 -6.94
N ILE A 83 -1.85 -9.97 -6.42
CA ILE A 83 -0.49 -9.98 -5.87
C ILE A 83 -0.50 -9.68 -4.37
N ARG A 84 0.46 -10.27 -3.63
CA ARG A 84 0.51 -10.19 -2.16
C ARG A 84 1.86 -9.68 -1.66
N GLN A 85 2.36 -8.58 -2.20
CA GLN A 85 3.56 -7.90 -1.72
C GLN A 85 3.23 -6.82 -0.68
N GLN A 86 1.99 -6.82 -0.17
CA GLN A 86 1.47 -5.91 0.85
C GLN A 86 1.84 -4.45 0.51
N CYS A 87 2.44 -3.74 1.46
CA CYS A 87 2.87 -2.35 1.30
C CYS A 87 3.88 -2.12 0.15
N ALA A 88 4.59 -3.17 -0.30
CA ALA A 88 5.54 -3.07 -1.40
C ALA A 88 4.91 -3.30 -2.79
N SER A 89 3.60 -3.47 -2.88
CA SER A 89 2.92 -3.91 -4.10
C SER A 89 3.13 -2.99 -5.31
N PHE A 90 3.25 -1.66 -5.13
CA PHE A 90 3.34 -0.73 -6.26
C PHE A 90 4.56 -0.97 -7.16
N PRO A 91 5.81 -1.01 -6.68
CA PRO A 91 6.97 -1.33 -7.53
C PRO A 91 6.89 -2.72 -8.17
N PHE A 92 6.34 -3.72 -7.45
CA PHE A 92 6.14 -5.06 -8.00
C PHE A 92 5.09 -5.08 -9.11
N ALA A 93 3.96 -4.38 -8.91
CA ALA A 93 2.92 -4.26 -9.92
C ALA A 93 3.42 -3.54 -11.18
N LEU A 94 4.22 -2.49 -11.00
CA LEU A 94 4.81 -1.73 -12.10
C LEU A 94 5.74 -2.61 -12.95
N GLU A 95 6.58 -3.43 -12.31
CA GLU A 95 7.45 -4.39 -13.02
C GLU A 95 6.65 -5.47 -13.75
N VAL A 96 5.61 -6.03 -13.12
CA VAL A 96 4.72 -7.02 -13.75
C VAL A 96 3.98 -6.39 -14.93
N ALA A 97 3.43 -5.19 -14.78
CA ALA A 97 2.74 -4.47 -15.85
C ALA A 97 3.68 -4.19 -17.02
N ASN A 98 4.89 -3.70 -16.75
CA ASN A 98 5.91 -3.48 -17.78
C ASN A 98 6.25 -4.76 -18.54
N GLY A 99 6.43 -5.88 -17.82
CA GLY A 99 6.70 -7.19 -18.44
C GLY A 99 5.56 -7.66 -19.37
N LEU A 100 4.30 -7.49 -18.95
CA LEU A 100 3.13 -7.84 -19.75
C LEU A 100 3.01 -6.96 -21.00
N ILE A 101 3.26 -5.65 -20.86
CA ILE A 101 3.22 -4.70 -21.98
C ILE A 101 4.39 -4.98 -22.96
N ALA A 102 5.61 -5.13 -22.45
CA ALA A 102 6.79 -5.37 -23.26
C ALA A 102 6.73 -6.70 -24.04
N SER A 103 6.08 -7.73 -23.48
CA SER A 103 5.86 -9.01 -24.18
C SER A 103 4.70 -8.97 -25.18
N GLY A 104 3.90 -7.91 -25.18
CA GLY A 104 2.67 -7.81 -25.98
C GLY A 104 1.50 -8.63 -25.42
N ALA A 105 1.60 -9.14 -24.20
CA ALA A 105 0.52 -9.89 -23.55
C ALA A 105 -0.64 -8.98 -23.09
N ALA A 106 -0.36 -7.70 -22.84
CA ALA A 106 -1.35 -6.67 -22.53
C ALA A 106 -0.92 -5.31 -23.09
N ARG A 107 -1.87 -4.40 -23.28
CA ARG A 107 -1.63 -3.01 -23.72
C ARG A 107 -2.18 -1.98 -22.73
N THR A 108 -3.27 -2.31 -22.07
CA THR A 108 -3.93 -1.45 -21.08
C THR A 108 -4.22 -2.26 -19.83
N ILE A 109 -3.50 -1.97 -18.75
CA ILE A 109 -3.56 -2.71 -17.49
C ILE A 109 -4.17 -1.82 -16.42
N LEU A 110 -5.25 -2.28 -15.81
CA LEU A 110 -5.80 -1.69 -14.61
C LEU A 110 -5.07 -2.28 -13.39
N PHE A 111 -4.29 -1.48 -12.70
CA PHE A 111 -3.75 -1.84 -11.39
C PHE A 111 -4.63 -1.25 -10.30
N VAL A 112 -5.13 -2.08 -9.41
CA VAL A 112 -5.91 -1.71 -8.23
C VAL A 112 -5.16 -2.14 -6.97
N ALA A 113 -5.09 -1.27 -5.99
CA ALA A 113 -4.55 -1.58 -4.67
C ALA A 113 -5.57 -1.16 -3.61
N ALA A 114 -6.01 -2.10 -2.79
CA ALA A 114 -7.00 -1.82 -1.74
C ALA A 114 -6.77 -2.71 -0.52
N ASP A 115 -6.85 -2.12 0.66
CA ASP A 115 -6.79 -2.84 1.93
C ASP A 115 -7.81 -2.29 2.93
N THR A 116 -8.46 -3.19 3.69
CA THR A 116 -9.36 -2.90 4.80
C THR A 116 -8.83 -3.55 6.08
N HIS A 117 -8.54 -2.75 7.09
CA HIS A 117 -7.82 -3.20 8.29
C HIS A 117 -8.73 -3.37 9.51
N ALA A 118 -10.02 -3.03 9.43
CA ALA A 118 -10.92 -3.06 10.58
C ALA A 118 -10.91 -4.42 11.30
N SER A 119 -10.94 -5.52 10.55
CA SER A 119 -10.89 -6.89 11.11
C SER A 119 -9.53 -7.27 11.74
N LEU A 120 -8.49 -6.53 11.45
CA LEU A 120 -7.13 -6.70 11.96
C LEU A 120 -6.81 -5.74 13.12
N MET A 121 -7.79 -4.95 13.56
CA MET A 121 -7.63 -4.03 14.69
C MET A 121 -8.06 -4.68 16.01
N PRO A 122 -7.44 -4.32 17.14
CA PRO A 122 -7.77 -4.87 18.44
C PRO A 122 -9.05 -4.30 19.05
N PHE A 123 -9.94 -3.73 18.24
CA PHE A 123 -11.18 -3.10 18.68
C PHE A 123 -12.35 -4.07 18.58
N ARG A 124 -13.16 -4.18 19.65
CA ARG A 124 -14.41 -4.95 19.67
C ARG A 124 -15.64 -4.06 19.50
N ASP A 125 -15.52 -2.80 19.93
CA ASP A 125 -16.61 -1.82 19.90
C ASP A 125 -16.34 -0.71 18.89
N TRP A 126 -16.69 -0.97 17.64
CA TRP A 126 -16.49 -0.03 16.54
C TRP A 126 -17.38 1.20 16.65
N ASP A 127 -18.56 1.13 17.31
CA ASP A 127 -19.41 2.30 17.50
C ASP A 127 -18.74 3.34 18.41
N VAL A 128 -18.03 2.88 19.45
CA VAL A 128 -17.24 3.77 20.30
C VAL A 128 -16.02 4.33 19.52
N VAL A 129 -15.35 3.50 18.72
CA VAL A 129 -14.17 3.92 17.94
C VAL A 129 -14.56 4.97 16.89
N ARG A 130 -15.71 4.80 16.23
CA ARG A 130 -16.27 5.75 15.24
C ARG A 130 -16.91 6.98 15.87
N GLY A 131 -17.08 6.99 17.19
CA GLY A 131 -17.75 8.10 17.90
C GLY A 131 -19.28 8.11 17.78
N ASN A 132 -19.89 7.02 17.29
CA ASN A 132 -21.33 6.89 17.16
C ASN A 132 -22.04 6.85 18.52
N VAL A 133 -21.37 6.29 19.52
CA VAL A 133 -21.86 6.19 20.90
C VAL A 133 -20.77 6.56 21.90
N SER A 134 -21.17 7.10 23.04
CA SER A 134 -20.30 7.34 24.18
C SER A 134 -20.67 6.40 25.31
N ARG A 135 -19.84 5.40 25.55
CA ARG A 135 -20.01 4.45 26.67
C ARG A 135 -18.67 4.01 27.22
N THR A 136 -18.65 3.57 28.47
CA THR A 136 -17.47 2.98 29.08
C THR A 136 -17.20 1.62 28.43
N ILE A 137 -15.98 1.46 27.90
CA ILE A 137 -15.53 0.17 27.37
C ILE A 137 -15.08 -0.74 28.51
N PRO A 138 -15.23 -2.08 28.38
CA PRO A 138 -14.71 -3.05 29.33
C PRO A 138 -13.19 -2.88 29.53
N ARG A 139 -12.73 -3.12 30.75
CA ARG A 139 -11.29 -3.03 31.07
C ARG A 139 -10.45 -3.96 30.22
N GLU A 140 -10.93 -5.16 29.95
CA GLU A 140 -10.27 -6.13 29.07
C GLU A 140 -10.04 -5.57 27.66
N ASP A 141 -11.04 -4.94 27.07
CA ASP A 141 -10.94 -4.33 25.73
C ASP A 141 -9.96 -3.15 25.70
N PHE A 142 -9.94 -2.36 26.80
CA PHE A 142 -8.97 -1.28 26.95
C PHE A 142 -7.53 -1.82 27.03
N GLU A 143 -7.30 -2.86 27.83
CA GLU A 143 -5.99 -3.50 28.01
C GLU A 143 -5.53 -4.17 26.71
N ARG A 144 -6.42 -4.88 26.02
CA ARG A 144 -6.17 -5.48 24.71
C ARG A 144 -5.76 -4.45 23.68
N ALA A 145 -6.54 -3.39 23.51
CA ALA A 145 -6.22 -2.30 22.59
C ALA A 145 -4.90 -1.60 22.96
N THR A 146 -4.56 -1.51 24.25
CA THR A 146 -3.30 -0.96 24.73
C THR A 146 -2.11 -1.86 24.39
N ALA A 147 -2.25 -3.17 24.56
CA ALA A 147 -1.22 -4.15 24.20
C ALA A 147 -0.87 -4.08 22.71
N HIS A 148 -1.87 -3.89 21.86
CA HIS A 148 -1.72 -3.81 20.39
C HIS A 148 -1.68 -2.38 19.83
N ARG A 149 -1.50 -1.35 20.67
CA ARG A 149 -1.54 0.06 20.22
C ARG A 149 -0.56 0.39 19.11
N GLY A 150 0.57 -0.32 19.02
CA GLY A 150 1.58 -0.12 18.00
C GLY A 150 1.07 -0.38 16.56
N ILE A 151 0.00 -1.15 16.43
CA ILE A 151 -0.68 -1.46 15.16
C ILE A 151 -1.94 -0.60 15.03
N ALA A 152 -2.75 -0.55 16.09
CA ALA A 152 -4.05 0.12 16.13
C ALA A 152 -4.00 1.61 15.73
N VAL A 153 -2.87 2.28 15.93
CA VAL A 153 -2.73 3.71 15.62
C VAL A 153 -2.14 4.00 14.24
N ILE A 154 -1.71 2.97 13.49
CA ILE A 154 -1.00 3.14 12.23
C ILE A 154 -1.92 2.94 11.03
N PHE A 155 -2.61 1.81 10.96
CA PHE A 155 -3.34 1.40 9.79
C PHE A 155 -4.70 2.08 9.64
N GLY A 156 -5.04 2.42 8.39
CA GLY A 156 -6.34 2.84 7.93
C GLY A 156 -6.70 2.11 6.64
N ASP A 157 -7.95 2.18 6.25
CA ASP A 157 -8.46 1.60 5.01
C ASP A 157 -8.28 2.57 3.86
N GLY A 158 -8.09 2.04 2.65
CA GLY A 158 -7.98 2.83 1.45
C GLY A 158 -7.87 2.00 0.19
N ALA A 159 -8.17 2.65 -0.93
CA ALA A 159 -8.01 2.09 -2.26
C ALA A 159 -7.42 3.12 -3.22
N SER A 160 -6.67 2.66 -4.19
CA SER A 160 -6.17 3.42 -5.33
C SER A 160 -6.20 2.57 -6.58
N ALA A 161 -6.25 3.22 -7.74
CA ALA A 161 -6.11 2.55 -9.02
C ALA A 161 -5.25 3.39 -9.98
N VAL A 162 -4.56 2.70 -10.87
CA VAL A 162 -3.69 3.29 -11.89
C VAL A 162 -3.89 2.55 -13.21
N ILE A 163 -3.98 3.28 -14.31
CA ILE A 163 -3.97 2.72 -15.65
C ILE A 163 -2.55 2.76 -16.20
N PHE A 164 -1.96 1.59 -16.45
CA PHE A 164 -0.72 1.47 -17.20
C PHE A 164 -1.03 1.18 -18.67
N ARG A 165 -0.45 1.95 -19.58
CA ARG A 165 -0.67 1.78 -21.02
C ARG A 165 0.65 1.67 -21.77
N ALA A 166 0.63 0.85 -22.82
CA ALA A 166 1.71 0.85 -23.80
C ALA A 166 1.86 2.25 -24.43
N THR A 167 3.10 2.69 -24.58
CA THR A 167 3.43 3.96 -25.22
C THR A 167 4.57 3.77 -26.21
N ASP A 168 4.52 4.51 -27.33
CA ASP A 168 5.62 4.59 -28.30
C ASP A 168 6.52 5.81 -28.04
N ARG A 169 6.26 6.58 -26.96
CA ARG A 169 7.07 7.74 -26.58
C ARG A 169 8.42 7.28 -26.07
N GLU A 170 9.48 7.66 -26.77
CA GLU A 170 10.85 7.30 -26.41
C GLU A 170 11.21 7.87 -25.03
N GLY A 171 11.84 7.04 -24.20
CA GLY A 171 12.29 7.42 -22.86
C GLY A 171 11.18 7.55 -21.81
N ALA A 172 9.90 7.30 -22.14
CA ALA A 172 8.80 7.27 -21.18
C ALA A 172 8.56 5.87 -20.59
N GLY A 173 7.94 5.83 -19.43
CA GLY A 173 7.60 4.59 -18.74
C GLY A 173 8.63 4.12 -17.72
N LEU A 174 8.64 2.83 -17.43
CA LEU A 174 9.56 2.23 -16.47
C LEU A 174 10.98 2.16 -17.05
N LEU A 175 11.90 2.88 -16.44
CA LEU A 175 13.31 2.87 -16.82
C LEU A 175 14.07 1.74 -16.12
N ARG A 176 13.85 1.59 -14.82
CA ARG A 176 14.56 0.62 -13.98
C ARG A 176 13.74 0.23 -12.75
N SER A 177 13.81 -1.04 -12.36
CA SER A 177 13.34 -1.52 -11.07
C SER A 177 14.40 -2.38 -10.38
N GLU A 178 14.48 -2.24 -9.06
CA GLU A 178 15.18 -3.14 -8.17
C GLU A 178 14.21 -3.67 -7.13
N LEU A 179 13.95 -4.97 -7.16
CA LEU A 179 12.99 -5.64 -6.29
C LEU A 179 13.70 -6.71 -5.45
N ARG A 180 13.37 -6.78 -4.16
CA ARG A 180 13.95 -7.77 -3.23
C ARG A 180 12.87 -8.43 -2.39
N SER A 181 13.09 -9.69 -2.03
CA SER A 181 12.30 -10.43 -1.05
C SER A 181 13.24 -11.19 -0.12
N ASP A 182 13.06 -11.02 1.19
CA ASP A 182 13.88 -11.68 2.22
C ASP A 182 13.00 -12.44 3.22
N GLY A 183 12.77 -13.72 2.95
CA GLY A 183 12.00 -14.61 3.83
C GLY A 183 12.65 -14.84 5.20
N GLY A 184 13.95 -14.58 5.35
CA GLY A 184 14.63 -14.66 6.65
C GLY A 184 14.18 -13.59 7.65
N ARG A 185 13.49 -12.55 7.17
CA ARG A 185 12.91 -11.46 7.98
C ARG A 185 11.39 -11.41 7.95
N ALA A 186 10.73 -12.49 7.52
CA ALA A 186 9.27 -12.55 7.45
C ALA A 186 8.58 -12.30 8.79
N ASP A 187 9.24 -12.61 9.92
CA ASP A 187 8.76 -12.40 11.27
C ASP A 187 8.87 -10.94 11.78
N HIS A 188 9.36 -10.02 10.96
CA HIS A 188 9.39 -8.60 11.31
C HIS A 188 7.99 -7.96 11.30
N ILE A 189 7.11 -8.45 10.42
CA ILE A 189 5.68 -8.11 10.40
C ILE A 189 4.91 -9.25 9.72
N PHE A 190 3.96 -9.86 10.44
CA PHE A 190 3.17 -10.99 9.95
C PHE A 190 1.91 -11.18 10.78
N ILE A 191 0.97 -11.96 10.27
CA ILE A 191 -0.19 -12.47 11.02
C ILE A 191 0.10 -13.94 11.31
N PRO A 192 0.11 -14.37 12.59
CA PRO A 192 0.40 -15.76 12.95
C PRO A 192 -0.62 -16.76 12.39
N MET A 193 -1.90 -16.38 12.37
CA MET A 193 -2.99 -17.23 11.88
C MET A 193 -2.92 -17.46 10.37
N GLY A 194 -3.22 -18.65 9.91
CA GLY A 194 -3.21 -19.04 8.51
C GLY A 194 -3.87 -20.39 8.27
N PHE A 195 -3.65 -20.99 7.10
CA PHE A 195 -4.31 -22.26 6.74
C PHE A 195 -3.65 -23.48 7.37
N SER A 196 -2.32 -23.55 7.35
CA SER A 196 -1.60 -24.78 7.66
C SER A 196 -0.81 -24.70 8.97
N ARG A 197 -0.40 -23.52 9.43
CA ARG A 197 0.40 -23.39 10.67
C ARG A 197 -0.49 -23.21 11.89
N LEU A 198 -1.39 -22.22 11.85
CA LEU A 198 -2.38 -21.92 12.88
C LEU A 198 -3.73 -21.81 12.18
N PRO A 199 -4.47 -22.93 12.00
CA PRO A 199 -5.65 -22.98 11.15
C PRO A 199 -6.82 -22.18 11.75
N PHE A 200 -7.60 -21.52 10.89
CA PHE A 200 -8.77 -20.71 11.30
C PHE A 200 -9.86 -21.49 12.01
N ASN A 201 -9.93 -22.81 11.82
CA ASN A 201 -10.93 -23.67 12.44
C ASN A 201 -10.56 -24.17 13.84
N ASP A 202 -9.44 -23.73 14.40
CA ASP A 202 -9.08 -24.01 15.79
C ASP A 202 -9.81 -23.00 16.72
N PRO A 203 -10.72 -23.45 17.60
CA PRO A 203 -11.50 -22.55 18.45
C PRO A 203 -10.65 -21.75 19.44
N GLU A 204 -9.55 -22.31 19.95
CA GLU A 204 -8.66 -21.59 20.88
C GLU A 204 -7.90 -20.48 20.16
N LEU A 205 -7.43 -20.74 18.93
CA LEU A 205 -6.79 -19.74 18.10
C LEU A 205 -7.77 -18.68 17.62
N ALA A 206 -9.01 -19.05 17.30
CA ALA A 206 -10.05 -18.11 16.92
C ALA A 206 -10.40 -17.15 18.08
N ALA A 207 -10.34 -17.63 19.34
CA ALA A 207 -10.55 -16.83 20.54
C ALA A 207 -9.31 -15.98 20.93
N SER A 208 -8.13 -16.31 20.40
CA SER A 208 -6.88 -15.61 20.67
C SER A 208 -6.71 -14.39 19.75
N ASP A 209 -5.67 -13.60 20.00
CA ASP A 209 -5.27 -12.48 19.15
C ASP A 209 -4.35 -12.92 17.96
N ALA A 210 -4.32 -14.20 17.61
CA ALA A 210 -3.48 -14.75 16.54
C ALA A 210 -3.82 -14.20 15.13
N HIS A 211 -5.01 -13.62 14.97
CA HIS A 211 -5.45 -12.93 13.76
C HIS A 211 -4.91 -11.48 13.67
N LEU A 212 -4.40 -10.94 14.76
CA LEU A 212 -3.84 -9.58 14.78
C LEU A 212 -2.40 -9.57 14.25
N PRO A 213 -2.02 -8.56 13.47
CA PRO A 213 -0.65 -8.40 13.01
C PRO A 213 0.33 -8.28 14.18
N GLN A 214 1.45 -8.96 14.08
CA GLN A 214 2.60 -8.79 14.97
C GLN A 214 3.70 -8.02 14.25
N MET A 215 4.32 -7.05 14.92
CA MET A 215 5.30 -6.16 14.32
C MET A 215 6.48 -5.89 15.25
N LYS A 216 7.70 -6.14 14.77
CA LYS A 216 8.96 -5.75 15.40
C LYS A 216 9.37 -4.34 14.97
N GLY A 217 8.64 -3.31 15.41
CA GLY A 217 8.69 -1.95 14.86
C GLY A 217 10.08 -1.32 14.77
N GLY A 218 10.95 -1.49 15.79
CA GLY A 218 12.31 -0.96 15.76
C GLY A 218 13.20 -1.61 14.69
N ASN A 219 13.05 -2.92 14.47
CA ASN A 219 13.80 -3.65 13.44
C ASN A 219 13.28 -3.29 12.04
N LEU A 220 11.95 -3.17 11.91
CA LEU A 220 11.30 -2.80 10.67
C LEU A 220 11.71 -1.40 10.20
N LEU A 221 11.76 -0.41 11.11
CA LEU A 221 12.21 0.95 10.79
C LEU A 221 13.65 0.96 10.26
N LYS A 222 14.57 0.27 10.96
CA LYS A 222 15.98 0.18 10.51
C LYS A 222 16.11 -0.52 9.17
N ALA A 223 15.36 -1.61 8.97
CA ALA A 223 15.35 -2.34 7.70
C ALA A 223 14.81 -1.45 6.58
N ALA A 224 13.69 -0.75 6.80
CA ALA A 224 13.07 0.12 5.81
C ALA A 224 14.03 1.23 5.34
N VAL A 225 14.63 1.97 6.26
CA VAL A 225 15.55 3.06 5.91
C VAL A 225 16.75 2.53 5.11
N ARG A 226 17.34 1.41 5.54
CA ARG A 226 18.47 0.81 4.82
C ARG A 226 18.07 0.35 3.42
N GLU A 227 17.08 -0.56 3.32
CA GLU A 227 16.68 -1.17 2.05
C GLU A 227 16.20 -0.11 1.04
N LEU A 228 15.34 0.82 1.46
CA LEU A 228 14.81 1.83 0.54
C LEU A 228 15.91 2.77 0.04
N SER A 229 16.85 3.17 0.92
CA SER A 229 17.96 4.03 0.51
C SER A 229 18.97 3.32 -0.38
N GLU A 230 19.25 2.02 -0.12
CA GLU A 230 20.12 1.20 -0.97
C GLU A 230 19.50 0.96 -2.35
N LEU A 231 18.23 0.58 -2.40
CA LEU A 231 17.52 0.33 -3.65
C LEU A 231 17.36 1.59 -4.49
N ALA A 232 17.03 2.73 -3.85
CA ALA A 232 16.98 4.02 -4.56
C ALA A 232 18.31 4.37 -5.22
N ARG A 233 19.44 4.22 -4.49
CA ARG A 233 20.76 4.44 -5.07
C ARG A 233 21.06 3.47 -6.20
N ALA A 234 20.72 2.19 -6.03
CA ALA A 234 20.99 1.17 -7.04
C ALA A 234 20.29 1.45 -8.38
N VAL A 235 18.99 1.83 -8.36
CA VAL A 235 18.26 2.16 -9.60
C VAL A 235 18.80 3.43 -10.26
N MET A 236 19.19 4.44 -9.48
CA MET A 236 19.79 5.67 -10.01
C MET A 236 21.20 5.43 -10.58
N GLU A 237 22.05 4.68 -9.86
CA GLU A 237 23.40 4.35 -10.31
C GLU A 237 23.41 3.55 -11.62
N GLN A 238 22.48 2.59 -11.78
CA GLN A 238 22.34 1.80 -13.00
C GLN A 238 21.90 2.63 -14.21
N GLU A 239 21.18 3.72 -13.99
CA GLU A 239 20.80 4.70 -15.04
C GLU A 239 21.81 5.84 -15.20
N GLY A 240 22.87 5.86 -14.36
CA GLY A 240 23.92 6.88 -14.41
C GLY A 240 23.47 8.26 -13.96
N ILE A 241 22.45 8.35 -13.09
CA ILE A 241 21.87 9.60 -12.59
C ILE A 241 22.05 9.77 -11.09
N GLY A 242 22.02 11.03 -10.63
CA GLY A 242 22.04 11.39 -9.23
C GLY A 242 20.64 11.64 -8.66
N PRO A 243 20.53 11.70 -7.30
CA PRO A 243 19.24 12.04 -6.68
C PRO A 243 18.67 13.38 -7.11
N GLU A 244 19.53 14.33 -7.52
CA GLU A 244 19.13 15.68 -7.99
C GLU A 244 18.36 15.67 -9.31
N GLU A 245 18.51 14.61 -10.12
CA GLU A 245 17.85 14.47 -11.41
C GLU A 245 16.47 13.83 -11.31
N VAL A 246 16.13 13.24 -10.14
CA VAL A 246 14.80 12.67 -9.87
C VAL A 246 13.88 13.77 -9.36
N ASP A 247 12.77 14.06 -10.01
CA ASP A 247 11.87 15.15 -9.63
C ASP A 247 11.14 14.85 -8.30
N LEU A 248 10.57 13.66 -8.14
CA LEU A 248 9.90 13.26 -6.91
C LEU A 248 10.22 11.82 -6.51
N PHE A 249 10.38 11.61 -5.19
CA PHE A 249 10.45 10.30 -4.55
C PHE A 249 9.11 9.99 -3.88
N ILE A 250 8.33 9.11 -4.47
CA ILE A 250 7.00 8.73 -4.00
C ILE A 250 7.13 7.46 -3.17
N ALA A 251 7.27 7.63 -1.85
CA ALA A 251 7.48 6.54 -0.92
C ALA A 251 6.16 6.01 -0.33
N HIS A 252 6.15 4.72 0.00
CA HIS A 252 5.09 4.12 0.81
C HIS A 252 4.91 4.88 2.13
N GLN A 253 3.67 5.19 2.50
CA GLN A 253 3.30 5.97 3.66
C GLN A 253 3.10 5.07 4.90
N ALA A 254 4.19 4.46 5.41
CA ALA A 254 4.16 3.58 6.57
C ALA A 254 4.24 4.34 7.90
N ASN A 255 5.14 5.30 7.96
CA ASN A 255 5.43 6.12 9.14
C ASN A 255 6.28 7.31 8.70
N GLN A 256 5.93 8.54 9.09
CA GLN A 256 6.66 9.75 8.70
C GLN A 256 8.14 9.67 9.03
N ARG A 257 8.50 9.04 10.15
CA ARG A 257 9.90 8.88 10.56
C ARG A 257 10.74 8.03 9.61
N ILE A 258 10.11 7.11 8.86
CA ILE A 258 10.80 6.34 7.81
C ILE A 258 11.09 7.27 6.64
N ASN A 259 10.10 8.02 6.16
CA ASN A 259 10.25 8.95 5.04
C ASN A 259 11.30 10.03 5.35
N ASP A 260 11.26 10.61 6.55
CA ASP A 260 12.26 11.58 7.01
C ASP A 260 13.69 10.99 7.02
N ALA A 261 13.83 9.75 7.49
CA ALA A 261 15.14 9.09 7.56
C ALA A 261 15.65 8.69 6.18
N VAL A 262 14.77 8.28 5.25
CA VAL A 262 15.13 8.02 3.83
C VAL A 262 15.53 9.33 3.16
N ALA A 263 14.76 10.41 3.36
CA ALA A 263 15.11 11.75 2.86
C ALA A 263 16.51 12.17 3.31
N ALA A 264 16.80 12.04 4.61
CA ALA A 264 18.10 12.37 5.17
C ALA A 264 19.24 11.50 4.58
N ALA A 265 19.00 10.19 4.41
CA ALA A 265 19.97 9.24 3.85
C ALA A 265 20.29 9.51 2.37
N LEU A 266 19.31 10.00 1.61
CA LEU A 266 19.44 10.37 0.19
C LEU A 266 19.72 11.86 -0.02
N LYS A 267 19.78 12.66 1.06
CA LYS A 267 19.98 14.12 1.07
C LYS A 267 18.92 14.88 0.26
N LEU A 268 17.67 14.44 0.37
CA LEU A 268 16.54 15.07 -0.30
C LEU A 268 15.96 16.18 0.54
N SER A 269 15.47 17.24 -0.12
CA SER A 269 14.61 18.22 0.52
C SER A 269 13.20 17.65 0.75
N PRO A 270 12.44 18.15 1.75
CA PRO A 270 11.11 17.63 2.05
C PRO A 270 10.13 17.69 0.87
N GLU A 271 10.26 18.68 -0.01
CA GLU A 271 9.41 18.85 -1.17
C GLU A 271 9.57 17.72 -2.19
N ARG A 272 10.74 17.07 -2.22
CA ARG A 272 11.06 16.01 -3.17
C ARG A 272 10.64 14.61 -2.70
N ILE A 273 10.26 14.47 -1.43
CA ILE A 273 9.69 13.25 -0.85
C ILE A 273 8.37 13.57 -0.12
N PRO A 274 7.33 13.90 -0.88
CA PRO A 274 6.05 14.33 -0.31
C PRO A 274 5.40 13.25 0.55
N SER A 275 4.54 13.68 1.48
CA SER A 275 3.82 12.77 2.37
C SER A 275 2.38 13.26 2.60
N ASN A 276 1.45 12.31 2.60
CA ASN A 276 0.05 12.51 2.96
C ASN A 276 -0.38 11.65 4.16
N ILE A 277 0.57 11.01 4.83
CA ILE A 277 0.32 10.09 5.94
C ILE A 277 -0.48 10.72 7.09
N ALA A 278 -0.32 12.02 7.31
CA ALA A 278 -1.07 12.75 8.33
C ALA A 278 -2.59 12.63 8.12
N ARG A 279 -3.06 12.59 6.87
CA ARG A 279 -4.47 12.58 6.50
C ARG A 279 -5.06 11.18 6.42
N TYR A 280 -4.29 10.18 6.00
CA TYR A 280 -4.81 8.85 5.67
C TYR A 280 -4.25 7.72 6.54
N GLY A 281 -3.13 7.96 7.23
CA GLY A 281 -2.39 6.90 7.89
C GLY A 281 -1.74 5.94 6.90
N ASN A 282 -1.47 4.73 7.34
CA ASN A 282 -0.93 3.66 6.50
C ASN A 282 -2.09 2.84 5.89
N THR A 283 -2.40 3.09 4.62
CA THR A 283 -3.39 2.34 3.84
C THR A 283 -2.75 1.16 3.06
N SER A 284 -1.62 0.64 3.56
CA SER A 284 -0.90 -0.53 3.04
C SER A 284 -0.58 -0.41 1.53
N SER A 285 -1.14 -1.28 0.69
CA SER A 285 -0.88 -1.32 -0.76
C SER A 285 -1.33 -0.07 -1.51
N ALA A 286 -2.33 0.64 -1.01
CA ALA A 286 -2.93 1.80 -1.69
C ALA A 286 -2.15 3.11 -1.51
N THR A 287 -1.20 3.19 -0.56
CA THR A 287 -0.57 4.47 -0.15
C THR A 287 0.10 5.24 -1.28
N ILE A 288 0.86 4.55 -2.14
CA ILE A 288 1.58 5.19 -3.25
C ILE A 288 0.58 5.72 -4.29
N GLY A 289 -0.43 4.93 -4.66
CA GLY A 289 -1.43 5.36 -5.64
C GLY A 289 -2.26 6.56 -5.14
N ILE A 290 -2.65 6.59 -3.85
CA ILE A 290 -3.34 7.73 -3.25
C ILE A 290 -2.46 8.99 -3.29
N LEU A 291 -1.17 8.88 -2.94
CA LEU A 291 -0.25 10.01 -2.99
C LEU A 291 0.01 10.47 -4.42
N LEU A 292 0.18 9.53 -5.36
CA LEU A 292 0.37 9.83 -6.78
C LEU A 292 -0.82 10.62 -7.36
N ASP A 293 -2.04 10.20 -7.06
CA ASP A 293 -3.28 10.87 -7.47
C ASP A 293 -3.35 12.32 -6.96
N GLU A 294 -3.09 12.54 -5.67
CA GLU A 294 -3.06 13.87 -5.09
C GLU A 294 -2.01 14.78 -5.76
N LEU A 295 -0.77 14.28 -5.92
CA LEU A 295 0.31 15.06 -6.54
C LEU A 295 0.00 15.44 -7.97
N ARG A 296 -0.68 14.55 -8.73
CA ARG A 296 -1.16 14.85 -10.07
C ARG A 296 -2.21 15.98 -10.06
N HIS A 297 -3.23 15.86 -9.22
CA HIS A 297 -4.29 16.86 -9.12
C HIS A 297 -3.79 18.21 -8.58
N GLU A 298 -2.73 18.20 -7.76
CA GLU A 298 -2.03 19.41 -7.31
C GLU A 298 -1.12 20.03 -8.39
N GLY A 299 -0.97 19.40 -9.56
CA GLY A 299 -0.09 19.84 -10.63
C GLY A 299 1.40 19.72 -10.31
N ARG A 300 1.75 18.90 -9.34
CA ARG A 300 3.14 18.65 -8.90
C ARG A 300 3.84 17.57 -9.70
N ILE A 301 3.11 16.85 -10.53
CA ILE A 301 3.63 15.87 -11.48
C ILE A 301 3.23 16.31 -12.87
N GLN A 302 4.22 16.41 -13.75
CA GLN A 302 4.06 16.85 -15.13
C GLN A 302 4.64 15.80 -16.10
N GLU A 303 4.21 15.86 -17.34
CA GLU A 303 4.76 14.99 -18.38
C GLU A 303 6.27 15.21 -18.52
N GLY A 304 7.01 14.12 -18.48
CA GLY A 304 8.47 14.10 -18.55
C GLY A 304 9.17 14.02 -17.19
N ASP A 305 8.45 14.24 -16.07
CA ASP A 305 9.04 14.14 -14.74
C ASP A 305 9.58 12.74 -14.47
N LEU A 306 10.72 12.67 -13.80
CA LEU A 306 11.33 11.44 -13.35
C LEU A 306 10.93 11.14 -11.92
N LEU A 307 10.17 10.08 -11.72
CA LEU A 307 9.63 9.63 -10.44
C LEU A 307 10.41 8.42 -9.92
N CYS A 308 10.71 8.39 -8.62
CA CYS A 308 11.26 7.23 -7.95
C CYS A 308 10.24 6.68 -6.95
N PHE A 309 9.66 5.53 -7.22
CA PHE A 309 8.74 4.85 -6.32
C PHE A 309 9.51 3.98 -5.34
N LEU A 310 9.23 4.12 -4.03
CA LEU A 310 9.92 3.41 -2.96
C LEU A 310 8.93 2.72 -2.04
N ALA A 311 9.04 1.41 -1.86
CA ALA A 311 8.16 0.68 -0.97
C ALA A 311 8.86 -0.48 -0.24
N LEU A 312 8.44 -0.70 1.02
CA LEU A 312 8.80 -1.88 1.81
C LEU A 312 7.53 -2.44 2.47
N GLY A 313 7.36 -3.75 2.41
CA GLY A 313 6.22 -4.48 2.96
C GLY A 313 6.59 -5.75 3.69
N ALA A 314 5.57 -6.38 4.30
CA ALA A 314 5.73 -7.68 4.93
C ALA A 314 6.29 -8.70 3.91
N GLY A 315 7.19 -9.60 4.42
CA GLY A 315 7.80 -10.59 3.55
C GLY A 315 9.28 -10.88 3.86
N LEU A 316 10.21 -9.97 4.19
CA LEU A 316 10.15 -8.57 3.78
C LEU A 316 10.26 -8.43 2.27
N HIS A 317 9.38 -7.66 1.69
CA HIS A 317 9.51 -7.23 0.30
C HIS A 317 9.97 -5.77 0.26
N ALA A 318 10.84 -5.41 -0.65
CA ALA A 318 11.27 -4.04 -0.87
C ALA A 318 11.43 -3.78 -2.37
N GLY A 319 11.15 -2.58 -2.81
CA GLY A 319 11.30 -2.19 -4.20
C GLY A 319 11.58 -0.70 -4.38
N ALA A 320 12.39 -0.41 -5.40
CA ALA A 320 12.57 0.92 -5.96
C ALA A 320 12.35 0.83 -7.47
N SER A 321 11.66 1.82 -8.04
CA SER A 321 11.42 1.89 -9.48
C SER A 321 11.58 3.33 -9.97
N LEU A 322 12.37 3.53 -11.01
CA LEU A 322 12.47 4.80 -11.74
C LEU A 322 11.50 4.78 -12.91
N PHE A 323 10.68 5.79 -12.99
CA PHE A 323 9.63 5.92 -13.99
C PHE A 323 9.60 7.33 -14.57
N ARG A 324 9.64 7.44 -15.89
CA ARG A 324 9.44 8.70 -16.61
C ARG A 324 7.96 8.85 -16.92
N TYR A 325 7.34 9.83 -16.30
CA TYR A 325 5.91 10.09 -16.41
C TYR A 325 5.45 10.65 -17.76
#